data_61d85b0a3509f1d91be69c2c1f8d74c5
#
_entry.id   61d85b0a3509f1d91be69c2c1f8d74c5
#
_cell.length_a   1.000
_cell.length_b   1.000
_cell.length_c   1.000
_cell.angle_alpha   90.00
_cell.angle_beta   90.00
_cell.angle_gamma   90.00
#
_symmetry.space_group_name_H-M   'P 1'
#
loop_
_entity.id
_entity.type
_entity.pdbx_description
1 polymer ?
#
loop_
_entity_poly.entity_id
_entity_poly.type
_entity_poly.pdbx_seq_one_letter_code
_entity_poly.pdbx_strand_id
1 'polypeptide(L)'
;MADHFSGPRALSDPAADITDVYAFPSPERPGHLVLVMDVFPAAAPTALFSDAVTYRFRLRPVTATTAGGTPAFSVGEDEYAFDVTFDVPVRGDGGDTVVQLGTCAPPGGAQIPFRVGDEQPTVAPGLRVFAGARLDPFFIDLKAVLATEEQEQLAFRAHSVNSLDGANVLSIVVELDVATVLGPDTGPLLAVVGETVTSRGHPVRLERMGRAEIKNVIMQPKKFDPVNRDLEIRDLYNAEDAFNLSPDYIGAYRARLSANLAFFDRLDGKTDWPPDEQDVHPLTELLLADFLVVDTSKPFSNGADSDLEIERAVLAGRPHTTCGGRSLNHDIIDTLYTLLVGGLDGARISDGVDQPTQPTARSFPYLVPPNPKPPDLMAILAASSAPPEEAASSPA
;
A
#
# COMPACT_ATOMS: atom_id res chain seq x y z
N MET A 1 2.41 -3.90 8.61
CA MET A 1 3.47 -3.20 7.86
C MET A 1 2.99 -3.05 6.45
N ALA A 2 2.22 -2.04 6.09
CA ALA A 2 1.56 -2.03 4.79
C ALA A 2 2.11 -3.07 3.81
N ASP A 3 3.17 -2.83 3.07
CA ASP A 3 3.85 -3.89 2.34
C ASP A 3 5.39 -3.86 2.51
N HIS A 4 5.89 -3.27 3.59
CA HIS A 4 7.32 -3.26 3.90
C HIS A 4 7.89 -4.69 3.91
N PHE A 5 9.02 -4.89 3.24
CA PHE A 5 9.68 -6.20 3.17
C PHE A 5 8.79 -7.31 2.63
N SER A 6 8.07 -7.02 1.54
CA SER A 6 7.02 -7.88 0.99
C SER A 6 7.51 -9.21 0.38
N GLY A 7 8.79 -9.52 0.49
CA GLY A 7 9.38 -10.78 0.04
C GLY A 7 10.91 -10.74 0.02
N PRO A 8 11.58 -11.88 -0.27
CA PRO A 8 13.04 -11.94 -0.34
C PRO A 8 13.67 -10.96 -1.33
N ARG A 9 12.99 -10.68 -2.43
CA ARG A 9 13.45 -9.71 -3.45
C ARG A 9 13.45 -8.29 -2.91
N ALA A 10 12.39 -7.88 -2.21
CA ALA A 10 12.29 -6.58 -1.57
C ALA A 10 13.38 -6.39 -0.50
N LEU A 11 13.64 -7.41 0.31
CA LEU A 11 14.76 -7.41 1.28
C LEU A 11 16.13 -7.23 0.62
N SER A 12 16.32 -7.72 -0.61
CA SER A 12 17.61 -7.62 -1.31
C SER A 12 17.83 -6.29 -2.04
N ASP A 13 16.76 -5.56 -2.36
CA ASP A 13 16.79 -4.25 -3.03
C ASP A 13 15.78 -3.28 -2.41
N PRO A 14 16.11 -2.67 -1.26
CA PRO A 14 15.17 -1.78 -0.56
C PRO A 14 14.71 -0.58 -1.39
N ALA A 15 15.47 -0.14 -2.39
CA ALA A 15 15.07 0.96 -3.25
C ALA A 15 13.91 0.59 -4.20
N ALA A 16 13.67 -0.71 -4.41
CA ALA A 16 12.55 -1.22 -5.19
C ALA A 16 11.37 -1.69 -4.32
N ASP A 17 11.54 -1.76 -3.00
CA ASP A 17 10.54 -2.20 -2.03
C ASP A 17 9.48 -1.11 -1.83
N ILE A 18 8.26 -1.36 -2.31
CA ILE A 18 7.12 -0.46 -2.12
C ILE A 18 6.56 -0.70 -0.72
N THR A 19 6.68 0.32 0.13
CA THR A 19 6.12 0.25 1.49
C THR A 19 4.64 0.56 1.50
N ASP A 20 4.23 1.59 0.73
CA ASP A 20 2.85 2.05 0.71
C ASP A 20 2.46 2.66 -0.64
N VAL A 21 1.19 2.49 -1.00
CA VAL A 21 0.54 3.23 -2.08
C VAL A 21 -0.72 3.90 -1.53
N TYR A 22 -0.88 5.18 -1.87
CA TYR A 22 -2.06 5.96 -1.51
C TYR A 22 -2.66 6.59 -2.76
N ALA A 23 -3.99 6.65 -2.79
CA ALA A 23 -4.75 7.33 -3.85
C ALA A 23 -6.00 7.96 -3.24
N PHE A 24 -6.11 9.29 -3.36
CA PHE A 24 -7.23 10.04 -2.77
C PHE A 24 -7.47 11.36 -3.52
N PRO A 25 -8.71 11.87 -3.58
CA PRO A 25 -8.99 13.19 -4.11
C PRO A 25 -8.23 14.27 -3.33
N SER A 26 -7.70 15.27 -4.02
CA SER A 26 -6.95 16.33 -3.39
C SER A 26 -7.78 17.09 -2.34
N PRO A 27 -7.31 17.20 -1.08
CA PRO A 27 -7.96 18.05 -0.09
C PRO A 27 -7.79 19.55 -0.33
N GLU A 28 -6.84 19.93 -1.21
CA GLU A 28 -6.50 21.29 -1.54
C GLU A 28 -7.13 21.76 -2.85
N ARG A 29 -7.27 20.86 -3.83
CA ARG A 29 -7.67 21.19 -5.20
C ARG A 29 -8.79 20.27 -5.68
N PRO A 30 -10.06 20.69 -5.60
CA PRO A 30 -11.18 19.90 -6.14
C PRO A 30 -10.95 19.47 -7.59
N GLY A 31 -11.35 18.24 -7.95
CA GLY A 31 -11.15 17.67 -9.28
C GLY A 31 -9.75 17.12 -9.54
N HIS A 32 -8.86 17.16 -8.55
CA HIS A 32 -7.53 16.57 -8.63
C HIS A 32 -7.47 15.27 -7.83
N LEU A 33 -6.67 14.34 -8.33
CA LEU A 33 -6.31 13.09 -7.67
C LEU A 33 -4.86 13.17 -7.20
N VAL A 34 -4.61 12.70 -5.99
CA VAL A 34 -3.28 12.55 -5.42
C VAL A 34 -2.89 11.09 -5.44
N LEU A 35 -1.72 10.79 -5.96
CA LEU A 35 -1.08 9.49 -5.95
C LEU A 35 0.20 9.61 -5.12
N VAL A 36 0.39 8.71 -4.16
CA VAL A 36 1.63 8.63 -3.38
C VAL A 36 2.14 7.19 -3.45
N MET A 37 3.43 7.05 -3.67
CA MET A 37 4.16 5.80 -3.54
C MET A 37 5.31 6.03 -2.59
N ASP A 38 5.31 5.29 -1.50
CA ASP A 38 6.41 5.25 -0.56
C ASP A 38 7.23 3.98 -0.83
N VAL A 39 8.55 4.13 -0.83
CA VAL A 39 9.51 3.04 -1.08
C VAL A 39 10.68 3.17 -0.11
N PHE A 40 11.55 2.17 -0.07
CA PHE A 40 12.74 2.16 0.74
C PHE A 40 12.42 2.28 2.24
N PRO A 41 11.94 1.20 2.87
CA PRO A 41 11.67 1.20 4.31
C PRO A 41 12.93 1.54 5.12
N ALA A 42 12.77 2.28 6.20
CA ALA A 42 13.86 2.78 7.03
C ALA A 42 14.90 3.65 6.30
N ALA A 43 14.44 4.46 5.36
CA ALA A 43 15.30 5.34 4.58
C ALA A 43 16.09 6.32 5.49
N ALA A 44 17.38 6.48 5.21
CA ALA A 44 18.13 7.58 5.80
C ALA A 44 17.59 8.93 5.31
N PRO A 45 17.73 10.03 6.07
CA PRO A 45 17.26 11.35 5.62
C PRO A 45 17.91 11.82 4.31
N THR A 46 19.04 11.22 3.95
CA THR A 46 19.81 11.49 2.72
C THR A 46 19.71 10.37 1.69
N ALA A 47 18.78 9.42 1.89
CA ALA A 47 18.55 8.35 0.93
C ALA A 47 18.10 8.90 -0.44
N LEU A 48 18.43 8.16 -1.49
CA LEU A 48 18.14 8.53 -2.86
C LEU A 48 17.48 7.36 -3.59
N PHE A 49 16.75 7.67 -4.65
CA PHE A 49 16.10 6.68 -5.48
C PHE A 49 17.09 5.92 -6.37
N SER A 50 16.73 4.73 -6.82
CA SER A 50 17.53 3.94 -7.75
C SER A 50 17.40 4.46 -9.19
N ASP A 51 18.53 4.64 -9.89
CA ASP A 51 18.55 4.94 -11.33
C ASP A 51 18.28 3.71 -12.21
N ALA A 52 18.19 2.54 -11.58
CA ALA A 52 17.90 1.26 -12.24
C ALA A 52 16.43 0.85 -12.13
N VAL A 53 15.59 1.63 -11.45
CA VAL A 53 14.18 1.36 -11.21
C VAL A 53 13.30 2.45 -11.82
N THR A 54 12.26 2.04 -12.52
CA THR A 54 11.11 2.89 -12.88
C THR A 54 10.02 2.67 -11.85
N TYR A 55 9.61 3.73 -11.20
CA TYR A 55 8.49 3.77 -10.25
C TYR A 55 7.26 4.19 -11.03
N ARG A 56 6.24 3.32 -11.07
CA ARG A 56 5.09 3.48 -11.96
C ARG A 56 3.79 3.47 -11.19
N PHE A 57 2.95 4.46 -11.43
CA PHE A 57 1.53 4.35 -11.11
C PHE A 57 0.77 3.93 -12.37
N ARG A 58 -0.13 2.96 -12.21
CA ARG A 58 -1.06 2.53 -13.26
C ARG A 58 -2.49 2.75 -12.80
N LEU A 59 -3.28 3.41 -13.64
CA LEU A 59 -4.68 3.68 -13.38
C LEU A 59 -5.52 3.10 -14.50
N ARG A 60 -6.66 2.47 -14.15
CA ARG A 60 -7.69 2.04 -15.12
C ARG A 60 -9.08 2.38 -14.61
N PRO A 61 -10.02 2.78 -15.48
CA PRO A 61 -11.43 2.87 -15.10
C PRO A 61 -11.94 1.53 -14.60
N VAL A 62 -12.79 1.55 -13.57
CA VAL A 62 -13.44 0.33 -13.07
C VAL A 62 -14.92 0.55 -12.85
N THR A 63 -15.68 -0.53 -12.90
CA THR A 63 -17.08 -0.58 -12.51
C THR A 63 -17.28 -1.65 -11.46
N ALA A 64 -18.08 -1.36 -10.44
CA ALA A 64 -18.51 -2.35 -9.48
C ALA A 64 -19.52 -3.31 -10.14
N THR A 65 -19.34 -4.59 -9.96
CA THR A 65 -20.23 -5.63 -10.52
C THR A 65 -20.67 -6.61 -9.44
N THR A 66 -21.85 -7.18 -9.65
CA THR A 66 -22.34 -8.33 -8.89
C THR A 66 -22.58 -9.53 -9.83
N ALA A 67 -21.75 -9.64 -10.89
CA ALA A 67 -21.88 -10.69 -11.87
C ALA A 67 -21.76 -12.08 -11.21
N GLY A 68 -22.75 -12.94 -11.47
CA GLY A 68 -22.82 -14.27 -10.87
C GLY A 68 -23.14 -14.30 -9.37
N GLY A 69 -23.52 -13.16 -8.78
CA GLY A 69 -23.79 -13.04 -7.34
C GLY A 69 -22.56 -12.81 -6.48
N THR A 70 -21.35 -12.83 -7.05
CA THR A 70 -20.11 -12.52 -6.34
C THR A 70 -19.74 -11.05 -6.56
N PRO A 71 -19.56 -10.26 -5.50
CA PRO A 71 -19.10 -8.89 -5.58
C PRO A 71 -17.69 -8.81 -6.19
N ALA A 72 -17.52 -7.97 -7.21
CA ALA A 72 -16.25 -7.83 -7.90
C ALA A 72 -16.13 -6.46 -8.60
N PHE A 73 -14.95 -6.17 -9.16
CA PHE A 73 -14.72 -5.03 -10.04
C PHE A 73 -14.40 -5.49 -11.46
N SER A 74 -15.03 -4.87 -12.43
CA SER A 74 -14.67 -5.01 -13.84
C SER A 74 -13.75 -3.89 -14.23
N VAL A 75 -12.53 -4.23 -14.66
CA VAL A 75 -11.49 -3.27 -15.06
C VAL A 75 -11.63 -2.95 -16.55
N GLY A 76 -11.62 -1.66 -16.90
CA GLY A 76 -11.63 -1.19 -18.28
C GLY A 76 -10.30 -1.45 -19.00
N GLU A 77 -10.30 -1.29 -20.32
CA GLU A 77 -9.11 -1.50 -21.15
C GLU A 77 -8.19 -0.29 -21.20
N ASP A 78 -8.73 0.93 -21.04
CA ASP A 78 -7.94 2.16 -21.06
C ASP A 78 -7.01 2.21 -19.85
N GLU A 79 -5.73 2.48 -20.11
CA GLU A 79 -4.71 2.54 -19.06
C GLU A 79 -3.96 3.87 -19.10
N TYR A 80 -3.79 4.46 -17.94
CA TYR A 80 -3.02 5.67 -17.71
C TYR A 80 -1.82 5.34 -16.83
N ALA A 81 -0.61 5.39 -17.40
CA ALA A 81 0.63 5.12 -16.68
C ALA A 81 1.41 6.42 -16.44
N PHE A 82 1.91 6.57 -15.21
CA PHE A 82 2.83 7.63 -14.81
C PHE A 82 4.16 6.98 -14.45
N ASP A 83 5.18 7.15 -15.29
CA ASP A 83 6.51 6.61 -15.05
C ASP A 83 7.39 7.68 -14.42
N VAL A 84 7.96 7.36 -13.25
CA VAL A 84 8.92 8.21 -12.57
C VAL A 84 10.27 7.50 -12.55
N THR A 85 11.27 8.16 -13.13
CA THR A 85 12.65 7.66 -13.22
C THR A 85 13.61 8.65 -12.59
N PHE A 86 14.78 8.18 -12.20
CA PHE A 86 15.80 8.98 -11.55
C PHE A 86 17.15 8.83 -12.23
N ASP A 87 17.93 9.91 -12.26
CA ASP A 87 19.28 9.90 -12.76
C ASP A 87 20.25 9.40 -11.70
N VAL A 88 21.46 9.02 -12.15
CA VAL A 88 22.59 8.75 -11.24
C VAL A 88 22.86 10.01 -10.40
N PRO A 89 22.93 9.88 -9.05
CA PRO A 89 23.24 11.01 -8.22
C PRO A 89 24.61 11.63 -8.53
N VAL A 90 24.67 12.96 -8.55
CA VAL A 90 25.91 13.70 -8.82
C VAL A 90 26.27 14.61 -7.65
N ARG A 91 27.56 14.88 -7.47
CA ARG A 91 27.99 15.88 -6.50
C ARG A 91 27.65 17.28 -7.01
N GLY A 92 27.00 18.09 -6.16
CA GLY A 92 26.70 19.48 -6.47
C GLY A 92 27.93 20.39 -6.44
N ASP A 93 27.76 21.59 -6.94
CA ASP A 93 28.78 22.63 -6.92
C ASP A 93 29.18 22.97 -5.47
N GLY A 94 30.39 22.62 -5.04
CA GLY A 94 30.86 22.80 -3.65
C GLY A 94 31.24 21.50 -2.94
N GLY A 95 30.90 20.33 -3.51
CA GLY A 95 31.45 19.03 -3.11
C GLY A 95 30.75 18.31 -1.95
N ASP A 96 29.98 19.02 -1.10
CA ASP A 96 29.38 18.48 0.13
C ASP A 96 27.89 18.05 -0.03
N THR A 97 27.25 18.45 -1.12
CA THR A 97 25.86 18.08 -1.41
C THR A 97 25.77 17.08 -2.53
N VAL A 98 24.84 16.13 -2.41
CA VAL A 98 24.48 15.21 -3.49
C VAL A 98 23.16 15.70 -4.10
N VAL A 99 23.11 15.72 -5.43
CA VAL A 99 21.92 16.13 -6.20
C VAL A 99 21.48 14.94 -7.05
N GLN A 100 20.20 14.63 -7.00
CA GLN A 100 19.57 13.69 -7.91
C GLN A 100 18.44 14.39 -8.66
N LEU A 101 18.40 14.20 -9.96
CA LEU A 101 17.29 14.63 -10.80
C LEU A 101 16.36 13.44 -11.07
N GLY A 102 15.11 13.75 -11.31
CA GLY A 102 14.13 12.78 -11.72
C GLY A 102 13.28 13.31 -12.88
N THR A 103 12.55 12.41 -13.51
CA THR A 103 11.63 12.72 -14.61
C THR A 103 10.32 11.97 -14.39
N CYS A 104 9.21 12.69 -14.42
CA CYS A 104 7.87 12.12 -14.46
C CYS A 104 7.34 12.16 -15.90
N ALA A 105 6.97 11.00 -16.43
CA ALA A 105 6.36 10.85 -17.76
C ALA A 105 4.86 10.52 -17.58
N PRO A 106 3.96 11.50 -17.70
CA PRO A 106 2.52 11.27 -17.63
C PRO A 106 1.99 10.63 -18.94
N PRO A 107 0.80 10.01 -18.91
CA PRO A 107 0.19 9.41 -20.09
C PRO A 107 -0.02 10.45 -21.20
N GLY A 108 0.56 10.20 -22.38
CA GLY A 108 0.41 11.07 -23.55
C GLY A 108 0.99 12.48 -23.43
N GLY A 109 1.65 12.81 -22.31
CA GLY A 109 2.18 14.13 -22.01
C GLY A 109 3.69 14.26 -22.22
N ALA A 110 4.18 15.51 -22.09
CA ALA A 110 5.62 15.78 -22.07
C ALA A 110 6.25 15.32 -20.75
N GLN A 111 7.49 14.89 -20.83
CA GLN A 111 8.28 14.57 -19.64
C GLN A 111 8.50 15.82 -18.76
N ILE A 112 8.37 15.63 -17.46
CA ILE A 112 8.47 16.70 -16.45
C ILE A 112 9.72 16.43 -15.61
N PRO A 113 10.84 17.13 -15.86
CA PRO A 113 12.03 17.00 -15.03
C PRO A 113 11.81 17.70 -13.67
N PHE A 114 12.33 17.10 -12.60
CA PHE A 114 12.28 17.66 -11.25
C PHE A 114 13.58 17.33 -10.48
N ARG A 115 13.74 17.96 -9.33
CA ARG A 115 14.87 17.70 -8.41
C ARG A 115 14.35 16.99 -7.16
N VAL A 116 15.05 15.93 -6.77
CA VAL A 116 14.75 15.18 -5.55
C VAL A 116 15.01 16.06 -4.31
N GLY A 117 14.07 16.06 -3.37
CA GLY A 117 14.14 16.83 -2.13
C GLY A 117 13.87 18.32 -2.28
N ASP A 118 13.41 18.78 -3.43
CA ASP A 118 12.98 20.17 -3.59
C ASP A 118 11.59 20.35 -2.97
N GLU A 119 11.51 21.14 -1.89
CA GLU A 119 10.25 21.42 -1.18
C GLU A 119 9.25 22.23 -2.03
N GLN A 120 9.73 22.91 -3.07
CA GLN A 120 8.84 23.55 -4.03
C GLN A 120 8.41 22.50 -5.10
N PRO A 121 7.11 22.28 -5.28
CA PRO A 121 6.66 21.32 -6.28
C PRO A 121 7.07 21.73 -7.69
N THR A 122 7.48 20.77 -8.49
CA THR A 122 7.55 20.99 -9.93
C THR A 122 6.13 21.00 -10.48
N VAL A 123 5.76 22.09 -11.16
CA VAL A 123 4.41 22.32 -11.69
C VAL A 123 4.46 22.24 -13.22
N ALA A 124 3.55 21.46 -13.80
CA ALA A 124 3.31 21.36 -15.22
C ALA A 124 1.79 21.47 -15.48
N PRO A 125 1.33 21.63 -16.73
CA PRO A 125 -0.08 21.68 -17.04
C PRO A 125 -0.84 20.45 -16.49
N GLY A 126 -1.75 20.68 -15.55
CA GLY A 126 -2.54 19.64 -14.90
C GLY A 126 -1.78 18.77 -13.90
N LEU A 127 -0.51 19.02 -13.57
CA LEU A 127 0.30 18.16 -12.72
C LEU A 127 1.16 18.95 -11.71
N ARG A 128 1.32 18.35 -10.52
CA ARG A 128 2.38 18.71 -9.55
C ARG A 128 3.14 17.44 -9.19
N VAL A 129 4.47 17.51 -9.12
CA VAL A 129 5.34 16.38 -8.81
C VAL A 129 6.29 16.74 -7.67
N PHE A 130 6.45 15.83 -6.74
CA PHE A 130 7.46 15.85 -5.69
C PHE A 130 8.08 14.46 -5.56
N ALA A 131 9.39 14.38 -5.25
CA ALA A 131 10.01 13.16 -4.76
C ALA A 131 11.12 13.49 -3.76
N GLY A 132 11.22 12.71 -2.68
CA GLY A 132 12.24 12.91 -1.64
C GLY A 132 11.96 12.09 -0.39
N ALA A 133 12.91 12.14 0.57
CA ALA A 133 12.71 11.49 1.86
C ALA A 133 11.57 12.19 2.65
N ARG A 134 10.73 11.37 3.29
CA ARG A 134 9.61 11.80 4.14
C ARG A 134 9.50 10.92 5.38
N LEU A 135 8.88 11.47 6.43
CA LEU A 135 8.46 10.68 7.57
C LEU A 135 7.42 9.68 7.10
N ASP A 136 7.56 8.42 7.50
CA ASP A 136 6.62 7.35 7.14
C ASP A 136 5.22 7.67 7.69
N PRO A 137 4.20 7.80 6.84
CA PRO A 137 2.85 8.09 7.30
C PRO A 137 2.10 6.85 7.80
N PHE A 138 2.65 5.65 7.61
CA PHE A 138 2.02 4.42 8.06
C PHE A 138 2.28 4.18 9.55
N PHE A 139 1.33 3.53 10.21
CA PHE A 139 1.41 3.22 11.64
C PHE A 139 0.74 1.89 11.97
N ILE A 140 1.31 1.17 12.96
CA ILE A 140 0.92 -0.18 13.32
C ILE A 140 1.54 -0.59 14.66
N ASP A 141 0.84 -1.40 15.48
CA ASP A 141 1.48 -2.25 16.48
C ASP A 141 1.90 -3.59 15.85
N LEU A 142 3.08 -3.61 15.23
CA LEU A 142 3.61 -4.81 14.58
C LEU A 142 3.74 -5.99 15.55
N LYS A 143 4.08 -5.74 16.82
CA LYS A 143 4.21 -6.80 17.81
C LYS A 143 2.87 -7.49 18.09
N ALA A 144 1.80 -6.71 18.16
CA ALA A 144 0.47 -7.24 18.37
C ALA A 144 -0.04 -8.00 17.14
N VAL A 145 0.27 -7.51 15.92
CA VAL A 145 -0.04 -8.23 14.68
C VAL A 145 0.67 -9.57 14.62
N LEU A 146 1.99 -9.61 14.84
CA LEU A 146 2.76 -10.85 14.86
C LEU A 146 2.29 -11.82 15.97
N ALA A 147 1.99 -11.30 17.16
CA ALA A 147 1.46 -12.09 18.26
C ALA A 147 0.08 -12.66 17.94
N THR A 148 -0.78 -11.91 17.23
CA THR A 148 -2.09 -12.37 16.78
C THR A 148 -1.95 -13.57 15.83
N GLU A 149 -1.02 -13.49 14.88
CA GLU A 149 -0.76 -14.60 13.96
C GLU A 149 -0.14 -15.83 14.66
N GLU A 150 0.78 -15.59 15.58
CA GLU A 150 1.46 -16.69 16.30
C GLU A 150 0.54 -17.43 17.27
N GLN A 151 -0.33 -16.69 17.96
CA GLN A 151 -1.26 -17.22 18.95
C GLN A 151 -2.58 -17.70 18.34
N GLU A 152 -2.81 -17.42 17.05
CA GLU A 152 -4.09 -17.68 16.35
C GLU A 152 -5.29 -17.05 17.07
N GLN A 153 -5.08 -15.91 17.72
CA GLN A 153 -6.06 -15.16 18.49
C GLN A 153 -5.71 -13.68 18.51
N LEU A 154 -6.69 -12.79 18.52
CA LEU A 154 -6.46 -11.33 18.62
C LEU A 154 -5.64 -11.00 19.88
N ALA A 155 -4.45 -10.45 19.68
CA ALA A 155 -3.50 -10.03 20.71
C ALA A 155 -3.45 -8.51 20.90
N PHE A 156 -4.42 -7.78 20.34
CA PHE A 156 -4.51 -6.33 20.36
C PHE A 156 -4.85 -5.78 21.74
N ARG A 157 -4.41 -4.55 22.00
CA ARG A 157 -4.61 -3.84 23.27
C ARG A 157 -5.24 -2.49 22.99
N ALA A 158 -5.97 -1.94 23.96
CA ALA A 158 -6.64 -0.66 23.84
C ALA A 158 -5.69 0.53 23.57
N HIS A 159 -4.44 0.43 23.96
CA HIS A 159 -3.41 1.44 23.71
C HIS A 159 -2.09 0.75 23.46
N SER A 160 -1.43 1.15 22.39
CA SER A 160 -0.13 0.61 21.99
C SER A 160 0.78 1.70 21.43
N VAL A 161 1.94 1.29 20.95
CA VAL A 161 2.99 2.18 20.43
C VAL A 161 3.21 1.87 18.95
N ASN A 162 3.21 2.90 18.12
CA ASN A 162 3.54 2.77 16.71
C ASN A 162 4.94 2.16 16.54
N SER A 163 5.01 0.98 15.92
CA SER A 163 6.27 0.27 15.69
C SER A 163 7.19 0.97 14.67
N LEU A 164 6.62 1.89 13.86
CA LEU A 164 7.33 2.68 12.87
C LEU A 164 7.57 4.12 13.31
N ASP A 165 7.43 4.40 14.63
CA ASP A 165 7.53 5.75 15.15
C ASP A 165 8.88 6.41 14.78
N GLY A 166 8.80 7.50 14.03
CA GLY A 166 9.97 8.26 13.57
C GLY A 166 10.72 7.64 12.39
N ALA A 167 10.26 6.55 11.79
CA ALA A 167 10.85 5.98 10.57
C ALA A 167 10.67 6.92 9.37
N ASN A 168 11.54 6.80 8.38
CA ASN A 168 11.44 7.51 7.10
C ASN A 168 11.31 6.51 5.94
N VAL A 169 10.75 7.04 4.86
CA VAL A 169 10.65 6.41 3.54
C VAL A 169 11.12 7.37 2.44
N LEU A 170 11.30 6.90 1.23
CA LEU A 170 11.38 7.73 0.03
C LEU A 170 9.99 7.81 -0.60
N SER A 171 9.49 9.01 -0.78
CA SER A 171 8.13 9.25 -1.28
C SER A 171 8.14 9.89 -2.66
N ILE A 172 7.25 9.44 -3.52
CA ILE A 172 6.92 10.04 -4.82
C ILE A 172 5.46 10.49 -4.74
N VAL A 173 5.21 11.77 -5.00
CA VAL A 173 3.87 12.36 -4.99
C VAL A 173 3.56 12.95 -6.35
N VAL A 174 2.49 12.48 -6.97
CA VAL A 174 1.94 13.02 -8.20
C VAL A 174 0.51 13.49 -7.92
N GLU A 175 0.23 14.77 -8.10
CA GLU A 175 -1.13 15.29 -8.09
C GLU A 175 -1.53 15.70 -9.48
N LEU A 176 -2.66 15.20 -9.95
CA LEU A 176 -3.14 15.40 -11.32
C LEU A 176 -4.57 15.96 -11.36
N ASP A 177 -4.80 16.89 -12.29
CA ASP A 177 -6.14 17.29 -12.71
C ASP A 177 -6.73 16.16 -13.56
N VAL A 178 -7.74 15.48 -13.03
CA VAL A 178 -8.30 14.27 -13.66
C VAL A 178 -8.81 14.55 -15.07
N ALA A 179 -9.57 15.63 -15.25
CA ALA A 179 -10.16 15.96 -16.54
C ALA A 179 -9.10 16.36 -17.60
N THR A 180 -8.05 17.07 -17.15
CA THR A 180 -6.98 17.55 -18.05
C THR A 180 -6.05 16.41 -18.46
N VAL A 181 -5.70 15.51 -17.54
CA VAL A 181 -4.65 14.50 -17.74
C VAL A 181 -5.20 13.17 -18.23
N LEU A 182 -6.33 12.72 -17.68
CA LEU A 182 -6.95 11.46 -18.07
C LEU A 182 -8.07 11.63 -19.11
N GLY A 183 -8.60 12.84 -19.24
CA GLY A 183 -9.70 13.15 -20.12
C GLY A 183 -11.05 13.25 -19.41
N PRO A 184 -11.97 14.03 -19.98
CA PRO A 184 -13.28 14.33 -19.36
C PRO A 184 -14.23 13.12 -19.35
N ASP A 185 -14.00 12.13 -20.21
CA ASP A 185 -14.83 10.93 -20.36
C ASP A 185 -14.33 9.77 -19.49
N THR A 186 -13.25 9.94 -18.74
CA THR A 186 -12.78 8.96 -17.77
C THR A 186 -13.83 8.78 -16.68
N GLY A 187 -14.30 7.56 -16.47
CA GLY A 187 -15.29 7.26 -15.44
C GLY A 187 -14.81 7.69 -14.05
N PRO A 188 -15.73 7.91 -13.10
CA PRO A 188 -15.37 8.43 -11.78
C PRO A 188 -14.57 7.43 -10.92
N LEU A 189 -14.77 6.13 -11.13
CA LEU A 189 -14.07 5.09 -10.39
C LEU A 189 -12.79 4.69 -11.12
N LEU A 190 -11.67 4.77 -10.41
CA LEU A 190 -10.36 4.37 -10.89
C LEU A 190 -9.76 3.28 -9.99
N ALA A 191 -9.25 2.23 -10.62
CA ALA A 191 -8.28 1.32 -9.99
C ALA A 191 -6.90 1.94 -10.05
N VAL A 192 -6.16 1.87 -8.95
CA VAL A 192 -4.81 2.42 -8.82
C VAL A 192 -3.86 1.36 -8.28
N VAL A 193 -2.71 1.20 -8.94
CA VAL A 193 -1.62 0.31 -8.54
C VAL A 193 -0.29 1.05 -8.65
N GLY A 194 0.58 0.85 -7.66
CA GLY A 194 2.00 1.19 -7.73
C GLY A 194 2.84 -0.01 -8.17
N GLU A 195 3.83 0.21 -9.00
CA GLU A 195 4.78 -0.82 -9.45
C GLU A 195 6.21 -0.29 -9.43
N THR A 196 7.17 -1.18 -9.14
CA THR A 196 8.57 -0.96 -9.43
C THR A 196 9.00 -1.92 -10.54
N VAL A 197 9.66 -1.37 -11.56
CA VAL A 197 10.04 -2.08 -12.77
C VAL A 197 11.51 -1.77 -13.10
N THR A 198 12.27 -2.73 -13.61
CA THR A 198 13.64 -2.43 -14.08
C THR A 198 13.62 -1.37 -15.18
N SER A 199 14.47 -0.34 -15.05
CA SER A 199 14.55 0.76 -16.04
C SER A 199 15.38 0.42 -17.27
N ARG A 200 16.18 -0.66 -17.23
CA ARG A 200 17.14 -1.05 -18.28
C ARG A 200 16.88 -2.46 -18.77
N GLY A 201 17.09 -2.67 -20.07
CA GLY A 201 16.92 -3.97 -20.71
C GLY A 201 15.46 -4.32 -20.94
N HIS A 202 15.10 -5.59 -20.77
CA HIS A 202 13.70 -6.01 -20.76
C HIS A 202 13.06 -5.56 -19.44
N PRO A 203 11.92 -4.84 -19.47
CA PRO A 203 11.26 -4.43 -18.24
C PRO A 203 10.77 -5.66 -17.48
N VAL A 204 11.24 -5.80 -16.24
CA VAL A 204 10.83 -6.83 -15.30
C VAL A 204 10.14 -6.14 -14.12
N ARG A 205 8.94 -6.55 -13.79
CA ARG A 205 8.26 -6.06 -12.58
C ARG A 205 8.97 -6.67 -11.38
N LEU A 206 9.45 -5.79 -10.50
CA LEU A 206 10.13 -6.17 -9.27
C LEU A 206 9.12 -6.33 -8.16
N GLU A 207 8.19 -5.38 -8.09
CA GLU A 207 7.14 -5.36 -7.11
C GLU A 207 5.89 -4.64 -7.62
N ARG A 208 4.76 -4.89 -6.98
CA ARG A 208 3.51 -4.16 -7.14
C ARG A 208 2.75 -4.06 -5.82
N MET A 209 1.97 -3.01 -5.68
CA MET A 209 1.08 -2.82 -4.55
C MET A 209 -0.20 -2.11 -4.99
N GLY A 210 -1.32 -2.66 -4.58
CA GLY A 210 -2.62 -2.00 -4.62
C GLY A 210 -3.10 -1.70 -3.20
N ARG A 211 -3.89 -2.62 -2.61
CA ARG A 211 -4.36 -2.50 -1.23
C ARG A 211 -3.26 -2.85 -0.23
N ALA A 212 -3.31 -2.18 0.91
CA ALA A 212 -2.41 -2.47 2.02
C ALA A 212 -2.60 -3.91 2.55
N GLU A 213 -1.52 -4.51 3.02
CA GLU A 213 -1.47 -5.79 3.74
C GLU A 213 -1.89 -7.04 2.94
N ILE A 214 -2.16 -6.93 1.64
CA ILE A 214 -2.49 -8.12 0.85
C ILE A 214 -1.34 -9.12 0.85
N LYS A 215 -0.11 -8.66 0.65
CA LYS A 215 1.07 -9.52 0.58
C LYS A 215 1.59 -9.93 1.96
N ASN A 216 1.65 -8.99 2.90
CA ASN A 216 2.31 -9.19 4.18
C ASN A 216 1.42 -9.84 5.24
N VAL A 217 0.12 -9.61 5.20
CA VAL A 217 -0.84 -10.18 6.16
C VAL A 217 -1.63 -11.32 5.53
N ILE A 218 -2.30 -11.03 4.39
CA ILE A 218 -3.28 -11.98 3.86
C ILE A 218 -2.62 -13.08 3.02
N MET A 219 -1.59 -12.77 2.21
CA MET A 219 -0.92 -13.77 1.34
C MET A 219 0.31 -14.40 2.00
N GLN A 220 0.64 -14.01 3.21
CA GLN A 220 1.81 -14.50 3.92
C GLN A 220 1.82 -16.03 4.04
N PRO A 221 2.95 -16.72 3.77
CA PRO A 221 3.08 -18.14 4.02
C PRO A 221 2.93 -18.44 5.51
N LYS A 222 2.03 -19.34 5.86
CA LYS A 222 1.87 -19.76 7.27
C LYS A 222 3.00 -20.70 7.68
N LYS A 223 3.32 -20.68 8.98
CA LYS A 223 4.44 -21.42 9.63
C LYS A 223 4.47 -22.93 9.30
N PHE A 224 3.32 -23.49 8.97
CA PHE A 224 3.13 -24.94 8.72
C PHE A 224 2.86 -25.28 7.25
N ASP A 225 3.15 -24.36 6.31
CA ASP A 225 3.00 -24.65 4.90
C ASP A 225 4.35 -25.05 4.25
N PRO A 226 4.71 -26.34 4.24
CA PRO A 226 5.99 -26.79 3.71
C PRO A 226 6.07 -26.68 2.18
N VAL A 227 4.92 -26.65 1.48
CA VAL A 227 4.87 -26.68 0.01
C VAL A 227 5.27 -25.35 -0.61
N ASN A 228 5.09 -24.24 0.11
CA ASN A 228 5.33 -22.89 -0.42
C ASN A 228 6.56 -22.18 0.19
N ARG A 229 7.37 -22.89 1.00
CA ARG A 229 8.62 -22.31 1.54
C ARG A 229 9.69 -22.13 0.50
N ASP A 230 9.75 -23.00 -0.51
CA ASP A 230 10.78 -22.99 -1.56
C ASP A 230 10.41 -22.06 -2.72
N LEU A 231 9.12 -21.75 -2.89
CA LEU A 231 8.61 -20.79 -3.86
C LEU A 231 7.95 -19.66 -3.08
N GLU A 232 8.65 -18.54 -2.96
CA GLU A 232 8.07 -17.37 -2.31
C GLU A 232 6.88 -16.84 -3.14
N ILE A 233 5.67 -17.18 -2.72
CA ILE A 233 4.44 -16.85 -3.44
C ILE A 233 4.25 -15.33 -3.61
N ARG A 234 4.79 -14.54 -2.67
CA ARG A 234 4.75 -13.08 -2.76
C ARG A 234 5.61 -12.55 -3.89
N ASP A 235 6.82 -13.09 -4.10
CA ASP A 235 7.68 -12.73 -5.23
C ASP A 235 7.04 -13.10 -6.57
N LEU A 236 6.34 -14.24 -6.66
CA LEU A 236 5.59 -14.62 -7.86
C LEU A 236 4.42 -13.63 -8.09
N TYR A 237 3.67 -13.34 -7.03
CA TYR A 237 2.55 -12.42 -7.10
C TYR A 237 2.99 -10.99 -7.46
N ASN A 238 4.13 -10.52 -6.95
CA ASN A 238 4.74 -9.24 -7.29
C ASN A 238 5.12 -9.14 -8.77
N ALA A 239 5.49 -10.24 -9.40
CA ALA A 239 5.82 -10.28 -10.83
C ALA A 239 4.60 -10.25 -11.76
N GLU A 240 3.40 -10.53 -11.24
CA GLU A 240 2.15 -10.57 -12.01
C GLU A 240 1.63 -9.18 -12.39
N ASP A 241 0.85 -9.11 -13.47
CA ASP A 241 0.07 -7.91 -13.79
C ASP A 241 -1.14 -7.80 -12.88
N ALA A 242 -1.25 -6.69 -12.13
CA ALA A 242 -2.34 -6.47 -11.18
C ALA A 242 -3.74 -6.51 -11.83
N PHE A 243 -3.83 -6.14 -13.10
CA PHE A 243 -5.08 -6.11 -13.85
C PHE A 243 -5.34 -7.39 -14.68
N ASN A 244 -4.34 -8.29 -14.76
CA ASN A 244 -4.44 -9.52 -15.55
C ASN A 244 -3.52 -10.60 -14.98
N LEU A 245 -3.94 -11.24 -13.89
CA LEU A 245 -3.18 -12.33 -13.28
C LEU A 245 -3.07 -13.52 -14.24
N SER A 246 -1.90 -14.16 -14.25
CA SER A 246 -1.67 -15.34 -15.08
C SER A 246 -2.63 -16.48 -14.75
N PRO A 247 -3.27 -17.09 -15.75
CA PRO A 247 -4.13 -18.26 -15.53
C PRO A 247 -3.38 -19.46 -14.94
N ASP A 248 -2.05 -19.50 -15.09
CA ASP A 248 -1.21 -20.59 -14.56
C ASP A 248 -1.09 -20.55 -13.04
N TYR A 249 -1.15 -19.36 -12.42
CA TYR A 249 -0.92 -19.17 -10.99
C TYR A 249 -2.13 -18.66 -10.21
N ILE A 250 -3.14 -18.12 -10.88
CA ILE A 250 -4.31 -17.52 -10.21
C ILE A 250 -5.01 -18.51 -9.26
N GLY A 251 -5.03 -19.80 -9.59
CA GLY A 251 -5.58 -20.83 -8.71
C GLY A 251 -4.80 -20.98 -7.39
N ALA A 252 -3.47 -20.86 -7.44
CA ALA A 252 -2.63 -20.93 -6.26
C ALA A 252 -2.82 -19.70 -5.37
N TYR A 253 -2.88 -18.50 -5.97
CA TYR A 253 -3.14 -17.26 -5.23
C TYR A 253 -4.52 -17.29 -4.57
N ARG A 254 -5.56 -17.73 -5.32
CA ARG A 254 -6.92 -17.87 -4.79
C ARG A 254 -6.99 -18.82 -3.61
N ALA A 255 -6.39 -19.99 -3.72
CA ALA A 255 -6.38 -20.98 -2.64
C ALA A 255 -5.66 -20.46 -1.39
N ARG A 256 -4.52 -19.79 -1.57
CA ARG A 256 -3.77 -19.18 -0.47
C ARG A 256 -4.57 -18.09 0.20
N LEU A 257 -5.10 -17.17 -0.59
CA LEU A 257 -5.87 -16.04 -0.10
C LEU A 257 -7.10 -16.53 0.67
N SER A 258 -7.89 -17.45 0.11
CA SER A 258 -9.08 -18.01 0.75
C SER A 258 -8.75 -18.68 2.09
N ALA A 259 -7.68 -19.48 2.15
CA ALA A 259 -7.28 -20.15 3.38
C ALA A 259 -6.87 -19.17 4.49
N ASN A 260 -6.11 -18.14 4.12
CA ASN A 260 -5.68 -17.14 5.10
C ASN A 260 -6.83 -16.22 5.54
N LEU A 261 -7.73 -15.83 4.64
CA LEU A 261 -8.94 -15.10 4.98
C LEU A 261 -9.81 -15.88 5.98
N ALA A 262 -10.01 -17.18 5.75
CA ALA A 262 -10.71 -18.05 6.68
C ALA A 262 -9.99 -18.23 8.03
N PHE A 263 -8.66 -18.05 8.08
CA PHE A 263 -7.92 -17.96 9.33
C PHE A 263 -8.25 -16.67 10.09
N PHE A 264 -8.20 -15.50 9.42
CA PHE A 264 -8.51 -14.21 10.05
C PHE A 264 -9.96 -14.15 10.55
N ASP A 265 -10.92 -14.64 9.77
CA ASP A 265 -12.35 -14.69 10.15
C ASP A 265 -12.59 -15.40 11.49
N ARG A 266 -11.74 -16.35 11.86
CA ARG A 266 -11.90 -17.14 13.11
C ARG A 266 -11.14 -16.60 14.31
N LEU A 267 -10.42 -15.49 14.21
CA LEU A 267 -9.58 -14.98 15.30
C LEU A 267 -10.34 -14.53 16.54
N ASP A 268 -11.62 -14.21 16.43
CA ASP A 268 -12.51 -13.89 17.56
C ASP A 268 -13.37 -15.09 18.01
N GLY A 269 -13.14 -16.26 17.42
CA GLY A 269 -13.87 -17.50 17.73
C GLY A 269 -15.23 -17.62 17.03
N LYS A 270 -15.53 -16.74 16.05
CA LYS A 270 -16.76 -16.78 15.22
C LYS A 270 -16.41 -17.01 13.77
N THR A 271 -17.43 -17.07 12.94
CA THR A 271 -17.35 -17.08 11.47
C THR A 271 -18.35 -16.08 10.94
N ASP A 272 -17.88 -14.89 10.55
CA ASP A 272 -18.69 -13.80 10.01
C ASP A 272 -18.72 -13.85 8.48
N TRP A 273 -17.78 -14.59 7.85
CA TRP A 273 -17.65 -14.82 6.43
C TRP A 273 -17.79 -16.32 6.08
N PRO A 274 -19.00 -16.91 6.17
CA PRO A 274 -19.15 -18.31 5.83
C PRO A 274 -18.74 -18.57 4.37
N PRO A 275 -17.93 -19.62 4.09
CA PRO A 275 -17.48 -19.93 2.76
C PRO A 275 -18.67 -20.30 1.85
N ASP A 276 -18.45 -20.16 0.54
CA ASP A 276 -19.42 -20.57 -0.47
C ASP A 276 -19.52 -22.11 -0.63
N GLU A 277 -20.32 -22.56 -1.59
CA GLU A 277 -20.51 -24.00 -1.88
C GLU A 277 -19.22 -24.69 -2.38
N GLN A 278 -18.22 -23.93 -2.83
CA GLN A 278 -16.91 -24.39 -3.27
C GLN A 278 -15.83 -24.29 -2.20
N ASP A 279 -16.20 -23.97 -0.96
CA ASP A 279 -15.30 -23.73 0.18
C ASP A 279 -14.35 -22.54 -0.04
N VAL A 280 -14.80 -21.52 -0.80
CA VAL A 280 -14.05 -20.29 -1.06
C VAL A 280 -14.56 -19.17 -0.13
N HIS A 281 -13.62 -18.46 0.50
CA HIS A 281 -13.96 -17.33 1.38
C HIS A 281 -14.55 -16.17 0.57
N PRO A 282 -15.63 -15.50 1.02
CA PRO A 282 -16.35 -14.48 0.24
C PRO A 282 -15.52 -13.28 -0.21
N LEU A 283 -14.47 -12.91 0.53
CA LEU A 283 -13.58 -11.81 0.19
C LEU A 283 -12.50 -12.16 -0.85
N THR A 284 -12.36 -13.44 -1.22
CA THR A 284 -11.23 -13.92 -2.03
C THR A 284 -11.12 -13.20 -3.36
N GLU A 285 -12.19 -13.17 -4.16
CA GLU A 285 -12.14 -12.54 -5.49
C GLU A 285 -11.95 -11.02 -5.41
N LEU A 286 -12.55 -10.38 -4.41
CA LEU A 286 -12.45 -8.94 -4.20
C LEU A 286 -11.00 -8.52 -3.86
N LEU A 287 -10.33 -9.29 -2.99
CA LEU A 287 -8.97 -8.98 -2.55
C LEU A 287 -7.89 -9.53 -3.50
N LEU A 288 -8.21 -10.56 -4.28
CA LEU A 288 -7.34 -11.03 -5.36
C LEU A 288 -7.17 -9.96 -6.45
N ALA A 289 -8.21 -9.15 -6.69
CA ALA A 289 -8.16 -7.94 -7.50
C ALA A 289 -7.46 -6.81 -6.72
N ASP A 290 -6.15 -6.94 -6.52
CA ASP A 290 -5.33 -6.09 -5.66
C ASP A 290 -4.97 -4.76 -6.33
N PHE A 291 -5.89 -3.81 -6.22
CA PHE A 291 -5.75 -2.41 -6.58
C PHE A 291 -6.62 -1.53 -5.67
N LEU A 292 -6.19 -0.32 -5.38
CA LEU A 292 -7.04 0.67 -4.70
C LEU A 292 -8.15 1.09 -5.65
N VAL A 293 -9.36 1.30 -5.10
CA VAL A 293 -10.49 1.87 -5.87
C VAL A 293 -10.84 3.23 -5.30
N VAL A 294 -10.76 4.27 -6.13
CA VAL A 294 -11.03 5.65 -5.73
C VAL A 294 -12.09 6.28 -6.64
N ASP A 295 -13.07 6.98 -6.04
CA ASP A 295 -14.08 7.77 -6.76
C ASP A 295 -13.66 9.24 -6.82
N THR A 296 -13.20 9.67 -7.98
CA THR A 296 -12.73 11.03 -8.23
C THR A 296 -13.85 12.07 -8.29
N SER A 297 -15.11 11.65 -8.37
CA SER A 297 -16.28 12.54 -8.34
C SER A 297 -16.69 12.94 -6.91
N LYS A 298 -16.21 12.22 -5.90
CA LYS A 298 -16.46 12.50 -4.50
C LYS A 298 -15.39 13.43 -3.92
N PRO A 299 -15.74 14.29 -2.97
CA PRO A 299 -14.74 15.10 -2.27
C PRO A 299 -13.82 14.22 -1.43
N PHE A 300 -12.63 14.74 -1.13
CA PHE A 300 -11.73 14.13 -0.15
C PHE A 300 -12.46 13.83 1.18
N SER A 301 -12.29 12.63 1.65
CA SER A 301 -12.75 12.20 2.97
C SER A 301 -11.55 11.66 3.76
N ASN A 302 -11.43 12.08 5.01
CA ASN A 302 -10.41 11.61 5.96
C ASN A 302 -11.04 10.94 7.18
N GLY A 303 -12.27 10.48 7.06
CA GLY A 303 -12.95 9.72 8.10
C GLY A 303 -12.50 8.25 8.08
N ALA A 304 -12.53 7.60 9.24
CA ALA A 304 -12.25 6.17 9.39
C ALA A 304 -13.16 5.27 8.52
N ASP A 305 -14.24 5.81 7.98
CA ASP A 305 -15.20 5.08 7.14
C ASP A 305 -14.85 5.14 5.64
N SER A 306 -13.73 5.78 5.23
CA SER A 306 -13.40 5.95 3.81
C SER A 306 -12.56 4.81 3.24
N ASP A 307 -11.66 4.25 4.05
CA ASP A 307 -10.84 3.11 3.61
C ASP A 307 -11.72 1.88 3.39
N LEU A 308 -11.52 1.21 2.26
CA LEU A 308 -12.29 0.05 1.82
C LEU A 308 -13.82 0.29 1.77
N GLU A 309 -14.27 1.57 1.77
CA GLU A 309 -15.71 1.86 1.77
C GLU A 309 -16.38 1.44 0.46
N ILE A 310 -15.71 1.60 -0.68
CA ILE A 310 -16.24 1.17 -1.98
C ILE A 310 -16.35 -0.36 -1.99
N GLU A 311 -15.34 -1.07 -1.51
CA GLU A 311 -15.33 -2.51 -1.38
C GLU A 311 -16.44 -3.01 -0.45
N ARG A 312 -16.58 -2.42 0.73
CA ARG A 312 -17.65 -2.73 1.68
C ARG A 312 -19.02 -2.44 1.10
N ALA A 313 -19.18 -1.37 0.34
CA ALA A 313 -20.42 -1.04 -0.34
C ALA A 313 -20.80 -2.08 -1.40
N VAL A 314 -19.82 -2.53 -2.19
CA VAL A 314 -20.01 -3.59 -3.20
C VAL A 314 -20.40 -4.91 -2.53
N LEU A 315 -19.72 -5.30 -1.46
CA LEU A 315 -20.05 -6.48 -0.66
C LEU A 315 -21.47 -6.43 -0.08
N ALA A 316 -21.87 -5.24 0.40
CA ALA A 316 -23.20 -5.02 0.97
C ALA A 316 -24.31 -4.79 -0.09
N GLY A 317 -23.97 -4.77 -1.39
CA GLY A 317 -24.92 -4.47 -2.47
C GLY A 317 -25.56 -3.07 -2.39
N ARG A 318 -24.83 -2.08 -1.85
CA ARG A 318 -25.29 -0.70 -1.70
C ARG A 318 -24.39 0.30 -2.44
N PRO A 319 -24.88 1.50 -2.77
CA PRO A 319 -24.02 2.57 -3.24
C PRO A 319 -22.96 2.97 -2.20
N HIS A 320 -21.75 3.31 -2.65
CA HIS A 320 -20.71 3.92 -1.81
C HIS A 320 -21.01 5.40 -1.55
N THR A 321 -20.55 5.91 -0.42
CA THR A 321 -20.86 7.26 0.08
C THR A 321 -19.63 8.18 0.10
N THR A 322 -18.43 7.62 0.26
CA THR A 322 -17.17 8.37 0.29
C THR A 322 -16.38 8.20 -1.00
N CYS A 323 -15.21 8.83 -1.07
CA CYS A 323 -14.30 8.67 -2.21
C CYS A 323 -13.60 7.32 -2.25
N GLY A 324 -13.63 6.52 -1.18
CA GLY A 324 -12.79 5.33 -1.09
C GLY A 324 -11.31 5.66 -1.22
N GLY A 325 -10.58 4.79 -1.87
CA GLY A 325 -9.13 4.90 -2.01
C GLY A 325 -8.40 4.64 -0.68
N ARG A 326 -7.23 5.23 -0.54
CA ARG A 326 -6.46 5.24 0.70
C ARG A 326 -5.82 6.60 0.89
N SER A 327 -6.11 7.27 2.00
CA SER A 327 -5.48 8.55 2.34
C SER A 327 -4.44 8.39 3.44
N LEU A 328 -3.58 9.43 3.61
CA LEU A 328 -2.39 9.39 4.45
C LEU A 328 -2.83 9.36 5.89
N ASN A 329 -3.41 9.47 6.69
CA ASN A 329 -3.74 9.44 8.12
C ASN A 329 -4.81 8.40 8.45
N HIS A 330 -5.13 7.50 7.49
CA HIS A 330 -6.12 6.48 7.72
C HIS A 330 -5.53 5.28 8.45
N ASP A 331 -6.29 4.77 9.40
CA ASP A 331 -6.01 3.57 10.14
C ASP A 331 -6.47 2.34 9.35
N ILE A 332 -5.62 1.95 8.40
CA ILE A 332 -5.92 0.82 7.52
C ILE A 332 -5.86 -0.51 8.26
N ILE A 333 -5.03 -0.62 9.30
CA ILE A 333 -4.91 -1.84 10.09
C ILE A 333 -6.20 -2.13 10.83
N ASP A 334 -6.74 -1.16 11.55
CA ASP A 334 -8.01 -1.30 12.24
C ASP A 334 -9.15 -1.59 11.28
N THR A 335 -9.19 -0.87 10.14
CA THR A 335 -10.20 -1.07 9.09
C THR A 335 -10.14 -2.48 8.52
N LEU A 336 -8.94 -2.97 8.21
CA LEU A 336 -8.74 -4.29 7.63
C LEU A 336 -9.11 -5.40 8.64
N TYR A 337 -8.58 -5.35 9.87
CA TYR A 337 -8.91 -6.35 10.88
C TYR A 337 -10.38 -6.36 11.25
N THR A 338 -11.02 -5.18 11.31
CA THR A 338 -12.47 -5.09 11.52
C THR A 338 -13.24 -5.82 10.41
N LEU A 339 -12.85 -5.61 9.14
CA LEU A 339 -13.49 -6.27 8.01
C LEU A 339 -13.23 -7.78 8.00
N LEU A 340 -11.96 -8.19 8.20
CA LEU A 340 -11.56 -9.59 8.10
C LEU A 340 -12.14 -10.46 9.22
N VAL A 341 -12.19 -9.92 10.45
CA VAL A 341 -12.58 -10.67 11.66
C VAL A 341 -14.04 -10.45 12.02
N GLY A 342 -14.52 -9.21 11.94
CA GLY A 342 -15.88 -8.85 12.39
C GLY A 342 -16.93 -8.75 11.29
N GLY A 343 -16.56 -8.99 10.03
CA GLY A 343 -17.50 -8.90 8.92
C GLY A 343 -17.84 -7.44 8.55
N LEU A 344 -18.95 -7.27 7.81
CA LEU A 344 -19.38 -5.93 7.34
C LEU A 344 -19.87 -5.02 8.45
N ASP A 345 -20.50 -5.59 9.48
CA ASP A 345 -21.20 -4.88 10.55
C ASP A 345 -20.54 -5.09 11.92
N GLY A 346 -19.33 -5.67 11.97
CA GLY A 346 -18.61 -5.95 13.20
C GLY A 346 -18.19 -4.69 13.97
N ALA A 347 -17.98 -4.84 15.27
CA ALA A 347 -17.40 -3.79 16.08
C ALA A 347 -15.94 -3.52 15.64
N ARG A 348 -15.52 -2.25 15.71
CA ARG A 348 -14.13 -1.88 15.39
C ARG A 348 -13.15 -2.74 16.20
N ILE A 349 -12.22 -3.34 15.51
CA ILE A 349 -11.04 -4.01 16.07
C ILE A 349 -9.87 -3.05 15.89
N SER A 350 -9.17 -2.74 16.98
CA SER A 350 -8.06 -1.79 16.97
C SER A 350 -6.81 -2.44 17.53
N ASP A 351 -5.67 -2.17 16.86
CA ASP A 351 -4.35 -2.57 17.35
C ASP A 351 -3.83 -1.63 18.46
N GLY A 352 -4.57 -0.53 18.74
CA GLY A 352 -4.27 0.47 19.77
C GLY A 352 -3.32 1.57 19.33
N VAL A 353 -3.05 1.69 18.03
CA VAL A 353 -2.27 2.77 17.41
C VAL A 353 -3.17 3.54 16.45
N ASP A 354 -3.65 4.70 16.85
CA ASP A 354 -4.69 5.44 16.12
C ASP A 354 -4.13 6.54 15.18
N GLN A 355 -2.82 6.76 15.14
CA GLN A 355 -2.22 7.84 14.34
C GLN A 355 -0.72 7.63 14.05
N PRO A 356 -0.20 8.20 12.94
CA PRO A 356 1.22 8.20 12.66
C PRO A 356 2.01 9.04 13.67
N THR A 357 3.34 8.98 13.59
CA THR A 357 4.25 9.82 14.40
C THR A 357 3.86 11.30 14.37
N GLN A 358 3.54 11.80 13.19
CA GLN A 358 2.99 13.14 12.98
C GLN A 358 1.92 13.08 11.89
N PRO A 359 0.73 13.65 12.14
CA PRO A 359 -0.31 13.75 11.12
C PRO A 359 0.19 14.49 9.88
N THR A 360 -0.14 13.98 8.71
CA THR A 360 0.23 14.54 7.43
C THR A 360 -0.53 15.84 7.14
N ALA A 361 0.03 16.70 6.28
CA ALA A 361 -0.53 17.99 5.93
C ALA A 361 -1.72 17.85 4.93
N ARG A 362 -2.52 18.90 4.83
CA ARG A 362 -3.59 19.01 3.80
C ARG A 362 -3.16 19.79 2.57
N SER A 363 -1.87 20.16 2.48
CA SER A 363 -1.27 20.89 1.37
C SER A 363 -0.12 20.10 0.77
N PHE A 364 0.05 20.19 -0.54
CA PHE A 364 1.12 19.50 -1.27
C PHE A 364 2.52 19.80 -0.69
N PRO A 365 3.40 18.81 -0.53
CA PRO A 365 3.31 17.42 -0.96
C PRO A 365 2.59 16.47 0.03
N TYR A 366 1.81 16.98 0.94
CA TYR A 366 0.99 16.30 1.94
C TYR A 366 1.76 15.57 3.05
N LEU A 367 2.96 15.08 2.78
CA LEU A 367 3.80 14.31 3.69
C LEU A 367 4.68 15.20 4.56
N VAL A 368 4.98 14.73 5.76
CA VAL A 368 5.82 15.42 6.75
C VAL A 368 7.30 15.31 6.33
N PRO A 369 8.13 16.36 6.50
CA PRO A 369 9.58 16.29 6.28
C PRO A 369 10.22 15.13 7.05
N PRO A 370 11.34 14.57 6.55
CA PRO A 370 11.94 13.41 7.15
C PRO A 370 12.49 13.69 8.56
N ASN A 371 12.43 12.69 9.43
CA ASN A 371 13.11 12.69 10.70
C ASN A 371 14.64 12.73 10.46
N PRO A 372 15.37 13.73 10.94
CA PRO A 372 16.81 13.82 10.75
C PRO A 372 17.60 12.72 11.52
N LYS A 373 16.95 12.03 12.45
CA LYS A 373 17.53 10.95 13.27
C LYS A 373 16.53 9.80 13.37
N PRO A 374 16.27 9.07 12.27
CA PRO A 374 15.33 7.95 12.31
C PRO A 374 15.84 6.84 13.22
N PRO A 375 14.94 6.05 13.79
CA PRO A 375 15.31 4.87 14.55
C PRO A 375 15.94 3.79 13.65
N ASP A 376 16.66 2.85 14.26
CA ASP A 376 17.11 1.64 13.58
C ASP A 376 15.92 0.66 13.48
N LEU A 377 15.18 0.74 12.40
CA LEU A 377 13.99 -0.09 12.19
C LEU A 377 14.34 -1.59 12.14
N MET A 378 15.51 -1.94 11.59
CA MET A 378 15.93 -3.34 11.55
C MET A 378 16.18 -3.92 12.94
N ALA A 379 16.73 -3.11 13.86
CA ALA A 379 16.87 -3.49 15.26
C ALA A 379 15.49 -3.64 15.95
N ILE A 380 14.53 -2.76 15.65
CA ILE A 380 13.17 -2.83 16.17
C ILE A 380 12.46 -4.10 15.68
N LEU A 381 12.56 -4.41 14.39
CA LEU A 381 11.97 -5.62 13.78
C LEU A 381 12.59 -6.89 14.37
N ALA A 382 13.91 -6.93 14.52
CA ALA A 382 14.61 -8.06 15.15
C ALA A 382 14.17 -8.26 16.60
N ALA A 383 14.01 -7.19 17.36
CA ALA A 383 13.52 -7.25 18.75
C ALA A 383 12.05 -7.68 18.84
N SER A 384 11.25 -7.38 17.80
CA SER A 384 9.83 -7.79 17.74
C SER A 384 9.65 -9.27 17.41
N SER A 385 10.62 -9.87 16.71
CA SER A 385 10.63 -11.29 16.32
C SER A 385 11.32 -12.19 17.35
N ALA A 386 11.92 -11.62 18.40
CA ALA A 386 12.55 -12.41 19.46
C ALA A 386 11.48 -13.03 20.38
N PRO A 387 11.61 -14.32 20.75
CA PRO A 387 10.71 -14.92 21.74
C PRO A 387 10.77 -14.13 23.05
N PRO A 388 9.66 -14.05 23.81
CA PRO A 388 9.66 -13.35 25.09
C PRO A 388 10.75 -13.98 26.01
N GLU A 389 11.62 -13.13 26.54
CA GLU A 389 12.59 -13.59 27.55
C GLU A 389 11.82 -14.29 28.68
N GLU A 390 12.08 -15.58 28.90
CA GLU A 390 11.61 -16.27 30.06
C GLU A 390 12.04 -15.45 31.29
N ALA A 391 11.05 -14.95 32.03
CA ALA A 391 11.31 -14.25 33.27
C ALA A 391 12.19 -15.15 34.13
N ALA A 392 13.46 -14.78 34.27
CA ALA A 392 14.41 -15.48 35.08
C ALA A 392 13.81 -15.66 36.51
N SER A 393 13.36 -16.86 36.79
CA SER A 393 12.92 -17.26 38.13
C SER A 393 14.08 -17.03 39.07
N SER A 394 14.01 -15.99 39.90
CA SER A 394 14.92 -15.82 41.01
C SER A 394 14.84 -17.05 41.90
N PRO A 395 15.96 -17.71 42.18
CA PRO A 395 15.98 -18.77 43.21
C PRO A 395 15.73 -18.14 44.57
N ALA A 396 14.81 -18.79 45.31
CA ALA A 396 14.49 -18.45 46.71
C ALA A 396 15.64 -18.77 47.66
#